data_159cff3f927e918efd84c5a4534ca6d4
#
_entry.id   159cff3f927e918efd84c5a4534ca6d4
#
_cell.length_a   1.000
_cell.length_b   1.000
_cell.length_c   1.000
_cell.angle_alpha   90.00
_cell.angle_beta   90.00
_cell.angle_gamma   90.00
#
_symmetry.space_group_name_H-M   'P 1'
#
loop_
_entity.id
_entity.type
_entity.pdbx_description
1 polymer ?
#
loop_
_entity_poly.entity_id
_entity_poly.type
_entity_poly.pdbx_seq_one_letter_code
_entity_poly.pdbx_strand_id
1 'polypeptide(L)'
;KEDEVVTPELKQAGNLLVKLYIKKDDYDLPVYERVALLYHDIGKGRGGDHSKIGAEIVRQMCRDFEIADEDADYIEFLVREHLTMSMVAQKQDISDPEVIENFAKKVGTMERLVSLYLLTVCDIRATGPKIWNAWKAQLLEDLFYSTARFLKGKGIDRDLLVSRRRKDALRLTRFTPEQRDRINKFWDNFDVAYFMKHSVRNIVWHAKVLLPHLDSPKSFVASRPLRGMEHAHEILILTQDRPELFARIVSNLQQYGLSIAEARINTGHDGRVVDSFIVVDDGSDPDFEQEFARFQEILAEKLDLAEKLPPPLRGRPSRQSKL
;
A
#
# COMPACT_ATOMS: atom_id res chain seq x y z
N LYS A 1 -33.91 17.28 7.05
CA LYS A 1 -33.50 16.07 7.80
C LYS A 1 -32.79 15.19 6.82
N GLU A 2 -31.55 15.49 6.58
CA GLU A 2 -30.62 14.64 5.82
C GLU A 2 -29.77 13.94 6.89
N ASP A 3 -30.06 12.65 7.07
CA ASP A 3 -29.18 11.77 7.85
C ASP A 3 -27.88 11.66 7.05
N GLU A 4 -26.86 12.42 7.42
CA GLU A 4 -25.50 12.24 6.94
C GLU A 4 -25.08 10.80 7.29
N VAL A 5 -25.02 9.94 6.30
CA VAL A 5 -24.52 8.57 6.43
C VAL A 5 -23.03 8.64 6.63
N VAL A 6 -22.62 8.80 7.88
CA VAL A 6 -21.20 8.67 8.26
C VAL A 6 -20.82 7.20 8.07
N THR A 7 -20.09 6.93 7.02
CA THR A 7 -19.68 5.56 6.70
C THR A 7 -18.71 5.00 7.75
N PRO A 8 -18.61 3.66 7.90
CA PRO A 8 -17.72 3.02 8.86
C PRO A 8 -16.26 3.48 8.72
N GLU A 9 -15.82 3.79 7.50
CA GLU A 9 -14.44 4.23 7.22
C GLU A 9 -14.22 5.70 7.58
N LEU A 10 -15.22 6.57 7.38
CA LEU A 10 -15.19 7.94 7.91
C LEU A 10 -15.21 7.93 9.44
N LYS A 11 -15.94 6.98 10.06
CA LYS A 11 -15.83 6.73 11.50
C LYS A 11 -14.44 6.23 11.87
N GLN A 12 -13.81 5.39 11.09
CA GLN A 12 -12.48 4.86 11.36
C GLN A 12 -11.41 5.95 11.18
N ALA A 13 -11.47 6.77 10.13
CA ALA A 13 -10.64 7.95 9.95
C ALA A 13 -10.90 9.01 11.05
N GLY A 14 -12.16 9.26 11.37
CA GLY A 14 -12.57 10.12 12.48
C GLY A 14 -12.14 9.58 13.86
N ASN A 15 -12.25 8.27 14.10
CA ASN A 15 -11.75 7.61 15.32
C ASN A 15 -10.22 7.62 15.40
N LEU A 16 -9.53 7.61 14.27
CA LEU A 16 -8.09 7.80 14.20
C LEU A 16 -7.69 9.20 14.64
N LEU A 17 -8.41 10.21 14.18
CA LEU A 17 -8.28 11.61 14.61
C LEU A 17 -8.57 11.81 16.07
N VAL A 18 -9.71 11.28 16.55
CA VAL A 18 -10.14 11.37 17.96
C VAL A 18 -9.15 10.66 18.87
N LYS A 19 -8.62 9.50 18.48
CA LYS A 19 -7.60 8.78 19.27
C LYS A 19 -6.25 9.48 19.31
N LEU A 20 -5.93 10.29 18.31
CA LEU A 20 -4.59 10.88 18.17
C LEU A 20 -4.53 12.34 18.62
N TYR A 21 -5.58 13.15 18.48
CA TYR A 21 -5.44 14.60 18.56
C TYR A 21 -6.63 15.42 19.05
N ILE A 22 -7.86 14.89 19.20
CA ILE A 22 -9.00 15.69 19.57
C ILE A 22 -9.49 15.34 20.98
N LYS A 23 -9.49 16.33 21.87
CA LYS A 23 -10.27 16.30 23.10
C LYS A 23 -11.77 16.27 22.72
N LYS A 24 -12.52 15.44 23.35
CA LYS A 24 -13.80 14.83 23.08
C LYS A 24 -14.99 15.73 22.67
N ASP A 25 -14.86 17.03 22.58
CA ASP A 25 -16.02 17.94 22.57
C ASP A 25 -16.12 18.93 21.39
N ASP A 26 -15.21 18.89 20.40
CA ASP A 26 -15.25 19.81 19.25
C ASP A 26 -15.01 19.08 17.93
N TYR A 27 -16.11 18.70 17.26
CA TYR A 27 -16.09 18.07 15.92
C TYR A 27 -16.11 19.10 14.76
N ASP A 28 -15.83 20.36 15.03
CA ASP A 28 -15.78 21.37 13.99
C ASP A 28 -14.39 21.34 13.33
N LEU A 29 -14.34 20.96 12.04
CA LEU A 29 -13.13 21.08 11.25
C LEU A 29 -12.69 22.55 11.27
N PRO A 30 -11.40 22.84 11.54
CA PRO A 30 -10.88 24.19 11.46
C PRO A 30 -11.25 24.86 10.15
N VAL A 31 -11.45 26.16 10.17
CA VAL A 31 -11.88 26.93 8.98
C VAL A 31 -10.94 26.72 7.80
N TYR A 32 -9.64 26.65 8.05
CA TYR A 32 -8.62 26.43 7.02
C TYR A 32 -8.74 25.06 6.33
N GLU A 33 -9.15 24.00 7.06
CA GLU A 33 -9.38 22.67 6.46
C GLU A 33 -10.63 22.67 5.56
N ARG A 34 -11.69 23.35 5.98
CA ARG A 34 -12.90 23.52 5.17
C ARG A 34 -12.61 24.32 3.88
N VAL A 35 -11.82 25.38 3.99
CA VAL A 35 -11.38 26.17 2.82
C VAL A 35 -10.54 25.30 1.89
N ALA A 36 -9.58 24.54 2.41
CA ALA A 36 -8.75 23.66 1.58
C ALA A 36 -9.60 22.58 0.87
N LEU A 37 -10.57 21.98 1.54
CA LEU A 37 -11.51 21.02 0.93
C LEU A 37 -12.31 21.64 -0.22
N LEU A 38 -12.77 22.88 -0.08
CA LEU A 38 -13.52 23.57 -1.14
C LEU A 38 -12.67 23.93 -2.35
N TYR A 39 -11.41 24.28 -2.13
CA TYR A 39 -10.57 24.90 -3.15
C TYR A 39 -9.41 24.03 -3.65
N HIS A 40 -9.26 22.76 -3.16
CA HIS A 40 -8.14 21.90 -3.57
C HIS A 40 -8.01 21.74 -5.10
N ASP A 41 -9.13 21.75 -5.80
CA ASP A 41 -9.23 21.54 -7.25
C ASP A 41 -9.45 22.83 -8.06
N ILE A 42 -9.35 24.03 -7.45
CA ILE A 42 -9.65 25.30 -8.11
C ILE A 42 -8.74 25.59 -9.32
N GLY A 43 -7.59 24.96 -9.39
CA GLY A 43 -6.65 25.06 -10.52
C GLY A 43 -7.00 24.19 -11.71
N LYS A 44 -7.98 23.26 -11.61
CA LYS A 44 -8.35 22.35 -12.71
C LYS A 44 -8.83 23.12 -13.95
N GLY A 45 -8.48 22.59 -15.14
CA GLY A 45 -8.88 23.18 -16.42
C GLY A 45 -8.07 24.40 -16.88
N ARG A 46 -7.07 24.84 -16.13
CA ARG A 46 -6.25 26.04 -16.45
C ARG A 46 -4.94 25.72 -17.19
N GLY A 47 -4.69 24.45 -17.48
CA GLY A 47 -3.42 23.96 -18.06
C GLY A 47 -2.29 23.91 -17.05
N GLY A 48 -1.45 22.89 -17.13
CA GLY A 48 -0.35 22.67 -16.20
C GLY A 48 -0.76 21.93 -14.92
N ASP A 49 0.07 22.06 -13.89
CA ASP A 49 -0.11 21.43 -12.58
C ASP A 49 -1.18 22.18 -11.77
N HIS A 50 -2.39 21.62 -11.71
CA HIS A 50 -3.52 22.27 -11.06
C HIS A 50 -3.32 22.48 -9.55
N SER A 51 -2.51 21.65 -8.89
CA SER A 51 -2.21 21.79 -7.46
C SER A 51 -1.38 23.05 -7.20
N LYS A 52 -0.38 23.33 -8.06
CA LYS A 52 0.43 24.55 -7.97
C LYS A 52 -0.38 25.79 -8.33
N ILE A 53 -1.12 25.73 -9.43
CA ILE A 53 -1.99 26.83 -9.85
C ILE A 53 -3.03 27.12 -8.77
N GLY A 54 -3.64 26.08 -8.20
CA GLY A 54 -4.61 26.19 -7.11
C GLY A 54 -3.99 26.85 -5.88
N ALA A 55 -2.80 26.45 -5.48
CA ALA A 55 -2.08 27.03 -4.36
C ALA A 55 -1.84 28.55 -4.52
N GLU A 56 -1.44 29.00 -5.72
CA GLU A 56 -1.26 30.43 -6.02
C GLU A 56 -2.58 31.21 -5.93
N ILE A 57 -3.66 30.64 -6.48
CA ILE A 57 -5.00 31.24 -6.41
C ILE A 57 -5.47 31.39 -4.97
N VAL A 58 -5.35 30.31 -4.16
CA VAL A 58 -5.76 30.32 -2.75
C VAL A 58 -4.92 31.31 -1.94
N ARG A 59 -3.62 31.40 -2.23
CA ARG A 59 -2.74 32.38 -1.57
C ARG A 59 -3.17 33.83 -1.84
N GLN A 60 -3.57 34.15 -3.09
CA GLN A 60 -4.12 35.44 -3.41
C GLN A 60 -5.45 35.69 -2.72
N MET A 61 -6.35 34.71 -2.75
CA MET A 61 -7.63 34.77 -2.05
C MET A 61 -7.44 35.03 -0.53
N CYS A 62 -6.49 34.35 0.12
CA CYS A 62 -6.22 34.56 1.53
C CYS A 62 -5.80 36.03 1.83
N ARG A 63 -5.01 36.63 0.95
CA ARG A 63 -4.67 38.06 1.06
C ARG A 63 -5.89 38.97 0.91
N ASP A 64 -6.73 38.68 -0.08
CA ASP A 64 -7.92 39.50 -0.39
C ASP A 64 -8.96 39.44 0.77
N PHE A 65 -9.00 38.33 1.51
CA PHE A 65 -9.86 38.15 2.67
C PHE A 65 -9.18 38.41 4.02
N GLU A 66 -7.98 38.97 4.01
CA GLU A 66 -7.20 39.32 5.21
C GLU A 66 -7.04 38.12 6.19
N ILE A 67 -6.89 36.91 5.64
CA ILE A 67 -6.63 35.70 6.43
C ILE A 67 -5.19 35.81 6.98
N ALA A 68 -5.00 35.42 8.24
CA ALA A 68 -3.70 35.42 8.88
C ALA A 68 -2.68 34.58 8.09
N ASP A 69 -1.44 35.06 8.02
CA ASP A 69 -0.40 34.41 7.21
C ASP A 69 -0.18 32.93 7.57
N GLU A 70 -0.30 32.58 8.84
CA GLU A 70 -0.14 31.23 9.34
C GLU A 70 -1.22 30.29 8.79
N ASP A 71 -2.48 30.74 8.80
CA ASP A 71 -3.61 30.00 8.22
C ASP A 71 -3.52 29.97 6.69
N ALA A 72 -3.09 31.07 6.07
CA ALA A 72 -2.87 31.14 4.62
C ALA A 72 -1.80 30.16 4.14
N ASP A 73 -0.67 30.05 4.87
CA ASP A 73 0.40 29.07 4.60
C ASP A 73 -0.12 27.63 4.75
N TYR A 74 -1.00 27.41 5.69
CA TYR A 74 -1.59 26.10 5.92
C TYR A 74 -2.56 25.70 4.80
N ILE A 75 -3.46 26.59 4.40
CA ILE A 75 -4.41 26.38 3.30
C ILE A 75 -3.64 26.15 1.99
N GLU A 76 -2.65 27.00 1.70
CA GLU A 76 -1.81 26.87 0.51
C GLU A 76 -1.11 25.50 0.48
N PHE A 77 -0.53 25.08 1.61
CA PHE A 77 0.11 23.77 1.73
C PHE A 77 -0.87 22.63 1.40
N LEU A 78 -2.06 22.62 1.97
CA LEU A 78 -3.05 21.57 1.74
C LEU A 78 -3.48 21.51 0.26
N VAL A 79 -3.72 22.65 -0.37
CA VAL A 79 -4.09 22.73 -1.79
C VAL A 79 -2.92 22.29 -2.68
N ARG A 80 -1.70 22.69 -2.37
CA ARG A 80 -0.49 22.32 -3.12
C ARG A 80 -0.20 20.82 -3.07
N GLU A 81 -0.37 20.23 -1.90
CA GLU A 81 0.06 18.86 -1.63
C GLU A 81 -1.10 17.82 -1.60
N HIS A 82 -2.34 18.24 -1.96
CA HIS A 82 -3.51 17.34 -1.82
C HIS A 82 -3.38 15.99 -2.54
N LEU A 83 -2.63 15.93 -3.65
CA LEU A 83 -2.36 14.69 -4.39
C LEU A 83 -1.13 13.93 -3.88
N THR A 84 -0.26 14.58 -3.09
CA THR A 84 1.06 14.02 -2.73
C THR A 84 0.94 12.75 -1.93
N MET A 85 0.05 12.72 -0.93
CA MET A 85 -0.10 11.53 -0.09
C MET A 85 -0.60 10.32 -0.88
N SER A 86 -1.58 10.52 -1.75
CA SER A 86 -2.10 9.49 -2.65
C SER A 86 -1.03 8.98 -3.63
N MET A 87 -0.23 9.90 -4.18
CA MET A 87 0.85 9.57 -5.11
C MET A 87 1.96 8.77 -4.41
N VAL A 88 2.41 9.20 -3.24
CA VAL A 88 3.44 8.49 -2.46
C VAL A 88 2.95 7.10 -2.07
N ALA A 89 1.74 6.99 -1.50
CA ALA A 89 1.18 5.72 -1.06
C ALA A 89 1.00 4.69 -2.19
N GLN A 90 0.66 5.14 -3.41
CA GLN A 90 0.34 4.23 -4.52
C GLN A 90 1.50 4.01 -5.50
N LYS A 91 2.49 4.91 -5.57
CA LYS A 91 3.54 4.87 -6.60
C LYS A 91 4.96 4.74 -6.04
N GLN A 92 5.15 4.83 -4.72
CA GLN A 92 6.45 4.70 -4.09
C GLN A 92 6.46 3.53 -3.10
N ASP A 93 7.64 3.01 -2.83
CA ASP A 93 7.81 1.96 -1.82
C ASP A 93 7.76 2.57 -0.42
N ILE A 94 6.57 2.60 0.19
CA ILE A 94 6.37 3.13 1.56
C ILE A 94 7.06 2.28 2.64
N SER A 95 7.67 1.16 2.29
CA SER A 95 8.53 0.40 3.18
C SER A 95 9.96 0.95 3.23
N ASP A 96 10.35 1.78 2.26
CA ASP A 96 11.63 2.47 2.23
C ASP A 96 11.61 3.65 3.21
N PRO A 97 12.48 3.64 4.23
CA PRO A 97 12.59 4.74 5.18
C PRO A 97 12.94 6.09 4.54
N GLU A 98 13.65 6.10 3.42
CA GLU A 98 13.97 7.34 2.72
C GLU A 98 12.72 7.98 2.14
N VAL A 99 11.80 7.18 1.61
CA VAL A 99 10.48 7.64 1.14
C VAL A 99 9.69 8.26 2.29
N ILE A 100 9.65 7.59 3.44
CA ILE A 100 8.96 8.09 4.65
C ILE A 100 9.61 9.39 5.15
N GLU A 101 10.93 9.43 5.21
CA GLU A 101 11.68 10.62 5.65
C GLU A 101 11.42 11.80 4.72
N ASN A 102 11.50 11.61 3.40
CA ASN A 102 11.26 12.65 2.42
C ASN A 102 9.81 13.17 2.48
N PHE A 103 8.85 12.27 2.62
CA PHE A 103 7.45 12.64 2.81
C PHE A 103 7.23 13.37 4.14
N ALA A 104 7.83 12.91 5.23
CA ALA A 104 7.74 13.55 6.54
C ALA A 104 8.36 14.96 6.55
N LYS A 105 9.52 15.14 5.89
CA LYS A 105 10.15 16.48 5.72
C LYS A 105 9.24 17.43 4.93
N LYS A 106 8.59 16.93 3.89
CA LYS A 106 7.65 17.72 3.09
C LYS A 106 6.42 18.12 3.88
N VAL A 107 5.84 17.22 4.67
CA VAL A 107 4.67 17.50 5.51
C VAL A 107 5.02 18.42 6.69
N GLY A 108 6.15 18.18 7.34
CA GLY A 108 6.75 18.99 8.39
C GLY A 108 6.12 18.81 9.76
N THR A 109 4.80 18.82 9.89
CA THR A 109 4.12 18.74 11.19
C THR A 109 3.06 17.63 11.23
N MET A 110 2.74 17.20 12.45
CA MET A 110 1.71 16.20 12.65
C MET A 110 0.31 16.72 12.26
N GLU A 111 0.06 17.99 12.50
CA GLU A 111 -1.19 18.64 12.14
C GLU A 111 -1.40 18.63 10.62
N ARG A 112 -0.40 19.05 9.84
CA ARG A 112 -0.42 18.97 8.38
C ARG A 112 -0.60 17.54 7.87
N LEU A 113 0.02 16.56 8.54
CA LEU A 113 -0.14 15.15 8.18
C LEU A 113 -1.59 14.68 8.35
N VAL A 114 -2.21 15.03 9.46
CA VAL A 114 -3.61 14.66 9.76
C VAL A 114 -4.55 15.28 8.72
N SER A 115 -4.43 16.58 8.47
CA SER A 115 -5.29 17.27 7.53
C SER A 115 -5.09 16.79 6.09
N LEU A 116 -3.84 16.50 5.69
CA LEU A 116 -3.55 15.95 4.38
C LEU A 116 -4.13 14.54 4.21
N TYR A 117 -4.07 13.70 5.25
CA TYR A 117 -4.70 12.37 5.24
C TYR A 117 -6.21 12.48 5.05
N LEU A 118 -6.87 13.35 5.81
CA LEU A 118 -8.32 13.57 5.70
C LEU A 118 -8.71 14.07 4.33
N LEU A 119 -8.03 15.10 3.84
CA LEU A 119 -8.28 15.66 2.53
C LEU A 119 -8.14 14.58 1.43
N THR A 120 -7.07 13.77 1.49
CA THR A 120 -6.83 12.69 0.54
C THR A 120 -7.94 11.63 0.58
N VAL A 121 -8.38 11.23 1.77
CA VAL A 121 -9.47 10.24 1.93
C VAL A 121 -10.79 10.80 1.37
N CYS A 122 -11.11 12.04 1.71
CA CYS A 122 -12.33 12.70 1.23
C CYS A 122 -12.34 12.84 -0.29
N ASP A 123 -11.24 13.32 -0.89
CA ASP A 123 -11.11 13.51 -2.33
C ASP A 123 -11.26 12.18 -3.09
N ILE A 124 -10.51 11.14 -2.71
CA ILE A 124 -10.60 9.83 -3.39
C ILE A 124 -12.02 9.26 -3.28
N ARG A 125 -12.70 9.42 -2.16
CA ARG A 125 -14.07 8.92 -1.97
C ARG A 125 -15.10 9.72 -2.76
N ALA A 126 -14.91 11.03 -2.85
CA ALA A 126 -15.80 11.92 -3.64
C ALA A 126 -15.68 11.64 -5.15
N THR A 127 -14.52 11.18 -5.61
CA THR A 127 -14.30 10.88 -7.04
C THR A 127 -15.16 9.72 -7.54
N GLY A 128 -15.53 8.74 -6.69
CA GLY A 128 -16.47 7.69 -7.04
C GLY A 128 -16.36 6.43 -6.17
N PRO A 129 -17.48 5.69 -6.02
CA PRO A 129 -17.56 4.54 -5.11
C PRO A 129 -16.64 3.36 -5.49
N LYS A 130 -16.24 3.26 -6.77
CA LYS A 130 -15.33 2.21 -7.25
C LYS A 130 -13.84 2.54 -7.11
N ILE A 131 -13.49 3.80 -6.78
CA ILE A 131 -12.11 4.27 -6.72
C ILE A 131 -11.51 4.00 -5.34
N TRP A 132 -12.33 4.08 -4.28
CA TRP A 132 -11.94 3.71 -2.93
C TRP A 132 -12.08 2.21 -2.70
N ASN A 133 -11.02 1.57 -2.21
CA ASN A 133 -11.03 0.17 -1.82
C ASN A 133 -10.17 -0.05 -0.56
N ALA A 134 -10.30 -1.23 0.06
CA ALA A 134 -9.58 -1.58 1.29
C ALA A 134 -8.06 -1.55 1.13
N TRP A 135 -7.54 -1.83 -0.06
CA TRP A 135 -6.11 -1.79 -0.34
C TRP A 135 -5.57 -0.36 -0.32
N LYS A 136 -6.23 0.59 -1.00
CA LYS A 136 -5.85 2.01 -0.94
C LYS A 136 -5.94 2.57 0.46
N ALA A 137 -7.00 2.21 1.21
CA ALA A 137 -7.14 2.58 2.60
C ALA A 137 -5.94 2.12 3.43
N GLN A 138 -5.51 0.86 3.25
CA GLN A 138 -4.38 0.30 3.97
C GLN A 138 -3.06 1.00 3.62
N LEU A 139 -2.80 1.29 2.34
CA LEU A 139 -1.60 2.02 1.93
C LEU A 139 -1.53 3.42 2.54
N LEU A 140 -2.64 4.14 2.53
CA LEU A 140 -2.71 5.49 3.12
C LEU A 140 -2.52 5.44 4.63
N GLU A 141 -3.10 4.46 5.33
CA GLU A 141 -2.90 4.26 6.76
C GLU A 141 -1.44 3.90 7.08
N ASP A 142 -0.83 2.99 6.34
CA ASP A 142 0.57 2.58 6.55
C ASP A 142 1.53 3.77 6.35
N LEU A 143 1.31 4.59 5.32
CA LEU A 143 2.06 5.83 5.10
C LEU A 143 1.84 6.82 6.24
N PHE A 144 0.58 7.03 6.67
CA PHE A 144 0.25 7.92 7.77
C PHE A 144 0.97 7.54 9.06
N TYR A 145 0.85 6.26 9.49
CA TYR A 145 1.46 5.81 10.74
C TYR A 145 2.99 5.82 10.71
N SER A 146 3.59 5.50 9.57
CA SER A 146 5.05 5.53 9.40
C SER A 146 5.57 6.96 9.49
N THR A 147 4.90 7.90 8.81
CA THR A 147 5.23 9.33 8.84
C THR A 147 5.00 9.93 10.22
N ALA A 148 3.88 9.61 10.87
CA ALA A 148 3.57 10.07 12.22
C ALA A 148 4.62 9.64 13.26
N ARG A 149 5.15 8.42 13.10
CA ARG A 149 6.24 7.91 13.95
C ARG A 149 7.52 8.70 13.73
N PHE A 150 7.86 8.99 12.49
CA PHE A 150 9.03 9.79 12.14
C PHE A 150 8.93 11.21 12.71
N LEU A 151 7.80 11.89 12.51
CA LEU A 151 7.56 13.26 13.02
C LEU A 151 7.60 13.36 14.55
N LYS A 152 7.28 12.27 15.26
CA LYS A 152 7.42 12.20 16.73
C LYS A 152 8.85 11.98 17.22
N GLY A 153 9.86 12.10 16.33
CA GLY A 153 11.28 11.89 16.68
C GLY A 153 11.62 10.44 17.03
N LYS A 154 10.69 9.51 16.79
CA LYS A 154 10.95 8.08 16.92
C LYS A 154 11.40 7.59 15.54
N GLY A 155 12.64 7.88 15.17
CA GLY A 155 13.24 7.36 13.95
C GLY A 155 12.90 5.89 13.76
N ILE A 156 12.81 5.41 12.53
CA ILE A 156 12.56 3.99 12.26
C ILE A 156 13.83 3.24 12.62
N ASP A 157 13.90 2.77 13.87
CA ASP A 157 14.87 1.75 14.25
C ASP A 157 14.48 0.46 13.50
N ARG A 158 15.17 0.23 12.40
CA ARG A 158 14.91 -0.88 11.48
C ARG A 158 15.07 -2.22 12.19
N ASP A 159 16.09 -2.37 13.00
CA ASP A 159 16.39 -3.62 13.71
C ASP A 159 15.34 -3.91 14.78
N LEU A 160 14.94 -2.89 15.51
CA LEU A 160 13.87 -3.01 16.49
C LEU A 160 12.52 -3.36 15.81
N LEU A 161 12.25 -2.80 14.64
CA LEU A 161 11.02 -3.11 13.89
C LEU A 161 11.01 -4.56 13.41
N VAL A 162 12.11 -5.02 12.81
CA VAL A 162 12.29 -6.42 12.37
C VAL A 162 12.12 -7.36 13.56
N SER A 163 12.81 -7.08 14.65
CA SER A 163 12.72 -7.89 15.88
C SER A 163 11.29 -7.98 16.41
N ARG A 164 10.55 -6.86 16.43
CA ARG A 164 9.14 -6.84 16.84
C ARG A 164 8.25 -7.64 15.89
N ARG A 165 8.38 -7.44 14.57
CA ARG A 165 7.57 -8.16 13.57
C ARG A 165 7.79 -9.66 13.61
N ARG A 166 9.06 -10.11 13.75
CA ARG A 166 9.39 -11.53 13.95
C ARG A 166 8.75 -12.09 15.23
N LYS A 167 8.91 -11.41 16.36
CA LYS A 167 8.33 -11.80 17.63
C LYS A 167 6.81 -11.89 17.58
N ASP A 168 6.15 -10.90 17.01
CA ASP A 168 4.69 -10.88 16.89
C ASP A 168 4.19 -11.98 15.94
N ALA A 169 4.89 -12.22 14.82
CA ALA A 169 4.56 -13.30 13.91
C ALA A 169 4.69 -14.67 14.59
N LEU A 170 5.79 -14.92 15.31
CA LEU A 170 5.98 -16.17 16.05
C LEU A 170 4.92 -16.40 17.15
N ARG A 171 4.47 -15.32 17.79
CA ARG A 171 3.39 -15.40 18.79
C ARG A 171 2.07 -15.86 18.17
N LEU A 172 1.79 -15.43 16.94
CA LEU A 172 0.53 -15.73 16.25
C LEU A 172 0.53 -17.06 15.47
N THR A 173 1.69 -17.68 15.27
CA THR A 173 1.80 -18.91 14.46
C THR A 173 1.50 -20.19 15.23
N ARG A 174 1.61 -20.24 16.55
CA ARG A 174 1.50 -21.46 17.39
C ARG A 174 2.49 -22.58 16.98
N PHE A 175 3.65 -22.22 16.45
CA PHE A 175 4.68 -23.16 16.03
C PHE A 175 5.33 -23.87 17.22
N THR A 176 5.76 -25.14 17.00
CA THR A 176 6.62 -25.85 17.94
C THR A 176 8.00 -25.16 18.03
N PRO A 177 8.82 -25.47 19.04
CA PRO A 177 10.19 -24.92 19.12
C PRO A 177 11.01 -25.21 17.87
N GLU A 178 10.95 -26.41 17.31
CA GLU A 178 11.66 -26.83 16.10
C GLU A 178 11.20 -26.04 14.88
N GLN A 179 9.89 -25.82 14.75
CA GLN A 179 9.31 -25.04 13.66
C GLN A 179 9.73 -23.56 13.75
N ARG A 180 9.78 -23.01 14.97
CA ARG A 180 10.27 -21.63 15.21
C ARG A 180 11.73 -21.49 14.81
N ASP A 181 12.56 -22.48 15.14
CA ASP A 181 13.97 -22.46 14.80
C ASP A 181 14.18 -22.51 13.29
N ARG A 182 13.46 -23.39 12.59
CA ARG A 182 13.50 -23.46 11.12
C ARG A 182 13.06 -22.16 10.45
N ILE A 183 11.97 -21.56 10.90
CA ILE A 183 11.47 -20.31 10.30
C ILE A 183 12.38 -19.12 10.63
N ASN A 184 13.00 -19.08 11.82
CA ASN A 184 13.98 -18.06 12.15
C ASN A 184 15.22 -18.15 11.25
N LYS A 185 15.77 -19.36 11.06
CA LYS A 185 16.89 -19.58 10.13
C LYS A 185 16.53 -19.16 8.70
N PHE A 186 15.30 -19.43 8.28
CA PHE A 186 14.83 -18.97 6.98
C PHE A 186 14.76 -17.43 6.91
N TRP A 187 14.23 -16.77 7.92
CA TRP A 187 14.13 -15.32 7.99
C TRP A 187 15.48 -14.63 8.08
N ASP A 188 16.52 -15.29 8.62
CA ASP A 188 17.89 -14.75 8.71
C ASP A 188 18.54 -14.60 7.32
N ASN A 189 17.99 -15.23 6.29
CA ASN A 189 18.43 -15.04 4.90
C ASN A 189 17.87 -13.77 4.24
N PHE A 190 16.88 -13.10 4.84
CA PHE A 190 16.25 -11.93 4.23
C PHE A 190 16.62 -10.65 4.93
N ASP A 191 16.82 -9.61 4.12
CA ASP A 191 17.08 -8.26 4.59
C ASP A 191 15.90 -7.65 5.34
N VAL A 192 16.17 -6.56 6.03
CA VAL A 192 15.19 -5.70 6.69
C VAL A 192 14.01 -5.36 5.75
N ALA A 193 14.30 -5.20 4.46
CA ALA A 193 13.31 -4.87 3.43
C ALA A 193 12.14 -5.87 3.39
N TYR A 194 12.38 -7.18 3.51
CA TYR A 194 11.32 -8.18 3.57
C TYR A 194 10.32 -7.88 4.71
N PHE A 195 10.84 -7.62 5.91
CA PHE A 195 10.01 -7.33 7.09
C PHE A 195 9.36 -5.95 7.01
N MET A 196 9.93 -5.01 6.28
CA MET A 196 9.33 -3.69 6.06
C MET A 196 8.17 -3.74 5.08
N LYS A 197 8.31 -4.50 3.97
CA LYS A 197 7.31 -4.64 2.91
C LYS A 197 6.06 -5.45 3.32
N HIS A 198 6.16 -6.26 4.40
CA HIS A 198 5.08 -7.16 4.79
C HIS A 198 4.53 -6.85 6.17
N SER A 199 3.21 -6.81 6.30
CA SER A 199 2.53 -6.73 7.60
C SER A 199 2.79 -7.99 8.42
N VAL A 200 2.60 -7.92 9.75
CA VAL A 200 2.71 -9.11 10.61
C VAL A 200 1.78 -10.24 10.15
N ARG A 201 0.58 -9.92 9.64
CA ARG A 201 -0.37 -10.91 9.10
C ARG A 201 0.17 -11.61 7.85
N ASN A 202 0.85 -10.86 6.96
CA ASN A 202 1.48 -11.44 5.77
C ASN A 202 2.63 -12.35 6.20
N ILE A 203 3.52 -11.88 7.10
CA ILE A 203 4.64 -12.68 7.61
C ILE A 203 4.15 -13.97 8.28
N VAL A 204 3.04 -13.92 9.04
CA VAL A 204 2.40 -15.12 9.63
C VAL A 204 1.91 -16.08 8.56
N TRP A 205 1.26 -15.59 7.53
CA TRP A 205 0.76 -16.41 6.43
C TRP A 205 1.94 -17.02 5.65
N HIS A 206 2.93 -16.21 5.26
CA HIS A 206 4.15 -16.70 4.61
C HIS A 206 4.80 -17.82 5.44
N ALA A 207 5.03 -17.58 6.73
CA ALA A 207 5.65 -18.57 7.60
C ALA A 207 4.87 -19.89 7.65
N LYS A 208 3.53 -19.84 7.71
CA LYS A 208 2.69 -21.04 7.76
C LYS A 208 2.72 -21.85 6.48
N VAL A 209 2.63 -21.18 5.34
CA VAL A 209 2.55 -21.88 4.05
C VAL A 209 3.93 -22.31 3.53
N LEU A 210 4.99 -21.55 3.86
CA LEU A 210 6.34 -21.87 3.42
C LEU A 210 7.04 -22.93 4.27
N LEU A 211 6.73 -23.01 5.57
CA LEU A 211 7.43 -23.89 6.50
C LEU A 211 7.57 -25.37 6.04
N PRO A 212 6.55 -26.01 5.43
CA PRO A 212 6.67 -27.38 4.90
C PRO A 212 7.64 -27.48 3.71
N HIS A 213 7.88 -26.40 3.00
CA HIS A 213 8.62 -26.33 1.73
C HIS A 213 10.04 -25.79 1.85
N LEU A 214 10.47 -25.37 3.06
CA LEU A 214 11.77 -24.71 3.26
C LEU A 214 12.96 -25.57 2.87
N ASP A 215 12.85 -26.88 2.98
CA ASP A 215 13.94 -27.83 2.68
C ASP A 215 13.79 -28.43 1.27
N SER A 216 12.75 -28.04 0.52
CA SER A 216 12.53 -28.51 -0.85
C SER A 216 13.34 -27.67 -1.85
N PRO A 217 14.02 -28.31 -2.83
CA PRO A 217 14.62 -27.60 -3.93
C PRO A 217 13.62 -27.14 -5.01
N LYS A 218 12.36 -27.59 -4.90
CA LYS A 218 11.30 -27.29 -5.87
C LYS A 218 10.64 -25.96 -5.54
N SER A 219 10.25 -25.25 -6.60
CA SER A 219 9.42 -24.07 -6.47
C SER A 219 8.08 -24.39 -5.83
N PHE A 220 7.56 -23.43 -5.06
CA PHE A 220 6.27 -23.55 -4.40
C PHE A 220 5.48 -22.26 -4.62
N VAL A 221 4.21 -22.40 -4.93
CA VAL A 221 3.26 -21.31 -5.12
C VAL A 221 2.06 -21.51 -4.22
N ALA A 222 1.66 -20.48 -3.52
CA ALA A 222 0.43 -20.45 -2.73
C ALA A 222 -0.33 -19.16 -3.00
N SER A 223 -1.64 -19.19 -2.82
CA SER A 223 -2.46 -17.99 -2.90
C SER A 223 -3.46 -17.90 -1.76
N ARG A 224 -4.00 -16.71 -1.60
CA ARG A 224 -5.17 -16.45 -0.74
C ARG A 224 -5.98 -15.28 -1.29
N PRO A 225 -7.31 -15.29 -1.10
CA PRO A 225 -8.13 -14.13 -1.44
C PRO A 225 -7.81 -12.94 -0.52
N LEU A 226 -7.87 -11.74 -1.08
CA LEU A 226 -7.71 -10.50 -0.33
C LEU A 226 -9.05 -10.06 0.25
N ARG A 227 -9.09 -9.89 1.57
CA ARG A 227 -10.30 -9.41 2.26
C ARG A 227 -10.64 -7.97 1.84
N GLY A 228 -11.89 -7.76 1.46
CA GLY A 228 -12.40 -6.44 1.08
C GLY A 228 -12.07 -6.02 -0.37
N MET A 229 -11.53 -6.94 -1.17
CA MET A 229 -11.35 -6.77 -2.61
C MET A 229 -11.92 -7.99 -3.32
N GLU A 230 -13.03 -7.80 -4.02
CA GLU A 230 -13.57 -8.84 -4.89
C GLU A 230 -12.60 -9.14 -6.03
N HIS A 231 -12.47 -10.39 -6.41
CA HIS A 231 -11.60 -10.85 -7.49
C HIS A 231 -10.10 -10.55 -7.31
N ALA A 232 -9.64 -10.31 -6.09
CA ALA A 232 -8.23 -10.04 -5.80
C ALA A 232 -7.61 -11.13 -4.93
N HIS A 233 -6.42 -11.59 -5.33
CA HIS A 233 -5.65 -12.63 -4.66
C HIS A 233 -4.22 -12.17 -4.37
N GLU A 234 -3.68 -12.58 -3.25
CA GLU A 234 -2.26 -12.51 -2.98
C GLU A 234 -1.63 -13.86 -3.34
N ILE A 235 -0.68 -13.85 -4.27
CA ILE A 235 0.12 -15.00 -4.65
C ILE A 235 1.47 -14.89 -3.96
N LEU A 236 1.93 -15.97 -3.35
CA LEU A 236 3.25 -16.10 -2.74
C LEU A 236 4.05 -17.17 -3.49
N ILE A 237 5.28 -16.85 -3.88
CA ILE A 237 6.17 -17.73 -4.63
C ILE A 237 7.45 -17.94 -3.83
N LEU A 238 7.82 -19.19 -3.59
CA LEU A 238 9.14 -19.59 -3.09
C LEU A 238 9.86 -20.34 -4.22
N THR A 239 11.04 -19.84 -4.62
CA THR A 239 11.85 -20.47 -5.68
C THR A 239 13.32 -20.10 -5.52
N GLN A 240 14.19 -20.62 -6.40
CA GLN A 240 15.59 -20.18 -6.53
C GLN A 240 15.69 -19.02 -7.50
N ASP A 241 16.57 -18.06 -7.19
CA ASP A 241 16.86 -16.95 -8.11
C ASP A 241 17.52 -17.47 -9.39
N ARG A 242 17.10 -16.89 -10.49
CA ARG A 242 17.64 -17.20 -11.82
C ARG A 242 17.41 -16.04 -12.79
N PRO A 243 18.17 -15.95 -13.87
CA PRO A 243 17.95 -14.94 -14.89
C PRO A 243 16.50 -14.93 -15.39
N GLU A 244 15.95 -13.74 -15.56
CA GLU A 244 14.60 -13.51 -16.09
C GLU A 244 13.44 -14.07 -15.23
N LEU A 245 13.69 -14.46 -13.96
CA LEU A 245 12.66 -15.03 -13.08
C LEU A 245 11.41 -14.15 -12.99
N PHE A 246 11.59 -12.87 -12.72
CA PHE A 246 10.47 -11.93 -12.64
C PHE A 246 9.66 -11.87 -13.94
N ALA A 247 10.33 -11.79 -15.08
CA ALA A 247 9.66 -11.77 -16.39
C ALA A 247 8.87 -13.07 -16.66
N ARG A 248 9.39 -14.23 -16.19
CA ARG A 248 8.69 -15.51 -16.27
C ARG A 248 7.43 -15.53 -15.44
N ILE A 249 7.52 -15.08 -14.19
CA ILE A 249 6.37 -15.00 -13.29
C ILE A 249 5.30 -14.10 -13.91
N VAL A 250 5.66 -12.86 -14.26
CA VAL A 250 4.74 -11.88 -14.86
C VAL A 250 4.08 -12.41 -16.11
N SER A 251 4.87 -13.02 -17.02
CA SER A 251 4.33 -13.57 -18.29
C SER A 251 3.32 -14.69 -18.03
N ASN A 252 3.58 -15.60 -17.08
CA ASN A 252 2.64 -16.67 -16.76
C ASN A 252 1.36 -16.13 -16.11
N LEU A 253 1.46 -15.17 -15.18
CA LEU A 253 0.29 -14.52 -14.56
C LEU A 253 -0.59 -13.83 -15.62
N GLN A 254 0.04 -13.09 -16.55
CA GLN A 254 -0.69 -12.43 -17.63
C GLN A 254 -1.34 -13.41 -18.62
N GLN A 255 -0.66 -14.52 -18.95
CA GLN A 255 -1.21 -15.57 -19.82
C GLN A 255 -2.45 -16.24 -19.18
N TYR A 256 -2.48 -16.33 -17.87
CA TYR A 256 -3.63 -16.82 -17.12
C TYR A 256 -4.77 -15.78 -17.00
N GLY A 257 -4.59 -14.59 -17.56
CA GLY A 257 -5.60 -13.52 -17.55
C GLY A 257 -5.56 -12.61 -16.31
N LEU A 258 -4.54 -12.75 -15.45
CA LEU A 258 -4.41 -11.96 -14.24
C LEU A 258 -3.76 -10.61 -14.48
N SER A 259 -4.33 -9.57 -13.90
CA SER A 259 -3.76 -8.23 -13.83
C SER A 259 -2.97 -8.06 -12.54
N ILE A 260 -1.71 -7.66 -12.64
CA ILE A 260 -0.85 -7.45 -11.46
C ILE A 260 -1.07 -6.03 -10.94
N ALA A 261 -1.56 -5.92 -9.71
CA ALA A 261 -1.76 -4.65 -9.02
C ALA A 261 -0.52 -4.24 -8.22
N GLU A 262 0.19 -5.22 -7.63
CA GLU A 262 1.39 -5.00 -6.83
C GLU A 262 2.32 -6.20 -6.92
N ALA A 263 3.63 -5.95 -6.84
CA ALA A 263 4.66 -6.98 -6.75
C ALA A 263 5.67 -6.59 -5.66
N ARG A 264 5.98 -7.53 -4.77
CA ARG A 264 7.00 -7.39 -3.72
C ARG A 264 8.04 -8.46 -3.91
N ILE A 265 9.21 -8.05 -4.33
CA ILE A 265 10.32 -8.92 -4.70
C ILE A 265 11.30 -8.98 -3.55
N ASN A 266 11.68 -10.20 -3.14
CA ASN A 266 12.61 -10.41 -2.02
C ASN A 266 13.52 -11.60 -2.32
N THR A 267 14.80 -11.32 -2.53
CA THR A 267 15.83 -12.35 -2.71
C THR A 267 16.64 -12.48 -1.43
N GLY A 268 16.75 -13.69 -0.92
CA GLY A 268 17.56 -14.02 0.24
C GLY A 268 19.04 -14.15 -0.10
N HIS A 269 19.90 -14.08 0.92
CA HIS A 269 21.37 -14.21 0.77
C HIS A 269 21.80 -15.60 0.26
N ASP A 270 20.94 -16.59 0.43
CA ASP A 270 21.14 -17.97 -0.07
C ASP A 270 20.62 -18.18 -1.50
N GLY A 271 20.18 -17.10 -2.17
CA GLY A 271 19.63 -17.15 -3.52
C GLY A 271 18.17 -17.62 -3.58
N ARG A 272 17.52 -17.88 -2.45
CA ARG A 272 16.07 -18.15 -2.43
C ARG A 272 15.28 -16.87 -2.59
N VAL A 273 14.21 -16.96 -3.37
CA VAL A 273 13.30 -15.85 -3.65
C VAL A 273 11.98 -16.11 -2.96
N VAL A 274 11.47 -15.09 -2.26
CA VAL A 274 10.11 -15.06 -1.71
C VAL A 274 9.41 -13.81 -2.26
N ASP A 275 8.73 -14.00 -3.37
CA ASP A 275 8.00 -12.93 -4.04
C ASP A 275 6.51 -13.01 -3.74
N SER A 276 5.88 -11.88 -3.55
CA SER A 276 4.43 -11.81 -3.44
C SER A 276 3.85 -10.85 -4.48
N PHE A 277 2.73 -11.27 -5.07
CA PHE A 277 2.00 -10.51 -6.07
C PHE A 277 0.56 -10.34 -5.63
N ILE A 278 0.04 -9.12 -5.72
CA ILE A 278 -1.39 -8.89 -5.67
C ILE A 278 -1.90 -8.89 -7.10
N VAL A 279 -2.77 -9.82 -7.39
CA VAL A 279 -3.37 -10.00 -8.71
C VAL A 279 -4.87 -9.84 -8.65
N VAL A 280 -5.44 -9.43 -9.76
CA VAL A 280 -6.89 -9.22 -9.93
C VAL A 280 -7.33 -9.97 -11.18
N ASP A 281 -8.37 -10.78 -11.06
CA ASP A 281 -9.08 -11.35 -12.19
C ASP A 281 -10.24 -10.43 -12.62
N ASP A 282 -10.82 -10.67 -13.79
CA ASP A 282 -11.91 -9.86 -14.32
C ASP A 282 -13.31 -10.29 -13.83
N GLY A 283 -13.37 -11.32 -12.99
CA GLY A 283 -14.61 -11.86 -12.43
C GLY A 283 -15.52 -12.56 -13.44
N SER A 284 -15.01 -12.88 -14.63
CA SER A 284 -15.81 -13.48 -15.70
C SER A 284 -15.94 -15.00 -15.60
N ASP A 285 -15.03 -15.66 -14.85
CA ASP A 285 -14.98 -17.10 -14.72
C ASP A 285 -15.57 -17.58 -13.40
N PRO A 286 -16.70 -18.30 -13.40
CA PRO A 286 -17.32 -18.82 -12.20
C PRO A 286 -16.51 -19.96 -11.53
N ASP A 287 -15.64 -20.65 -12.27
CA ASP A 287 -14.82 -21.76 -11.79
C ASP A 287 -13.40 -21.32 -11.41
N PHE A 288 -13.14 -20.00 -11.41
CA PHE A 288 -11.83 -19.40 -11.18
C PHE A 288 -11.09 -20.00 -9.99
N GLU A 289 -11.71 -20.17 -8.84
CA GLU A 289 -11.04 -20.67 -7.63
C GLU A 289 -10.47 -22.10 -7.81
N GLN A 290 -11.17 -22.98 -8.52
CA GLN A 290 -10.70 -24.35 -8.78
C GLN A 290 -9.58 -24.35 -9.82
N GLU A 291 -9.74 -23.60 -10.90
CA GLU A 291 -8.72 -23.48 -11.93
C GLU A 291 -7.47 -22.77 -11.40
N PHE A 292 -7.65 -21.81 -10.52
CA PHE A 292 -6.54 -21.06 -9.90
C PHE A 292 -5.68 -21.94 -8.99
N ALA A 293 -6.29 -22.87 -8.25
CA ALA A 293 -5.52 -23.86 -7.48
C ALA A 293 -4.63 -24.71 -8.40
N ARG A 294 -5.17 -25.19 -9.53
CA ARG A 294 -4.41 -25.92 -10.54
C ARG A 294 -3.32 -25.09 -11.19
N PHE A 295 -3.63 -23.81 -11.47
CA PHE A 295 -2.64 -22.87 -12.02
C PHE A 295 -1.42 -22.69 -11.10
N GLN A 296 -1.60 -22.68 -9.78
CA GLN A 296 -0.50 -22.56 -8.82
C GLN A 296 0.49 -23.74 -8.97
N GLU A 297 -0.01 -24.96 -9.11
CA GLU A 297 0.82 -26.15 -9.33
C GLU A 297 1.57 -26.06 -10.66
N ILE A 298 0.87 -25.69 -11.74
CA ILE A 298 1.47 -25.50 -13.07
C ILE A 298 2.55 -24.40 -13.05
N LEU A 299 2.27 -23.28 -12.36
CA LEU A 299 3.25 -22.20 -12.24
C LEU A 299 4.50 -22.66 -11.51
N ALA A 300 4.35 -23.40 -10.39
CA ALA A 300 5.49 -23.92 -9.64
C ALA A 300 6.35 -24.86 -10.52
N GLU A 301 5.73 -25.77 -11.28
CA GLU A 301 6.43 -26.65 -12.22
C GLU A 301 7.16 -25.87 -13.31
N LYS A 302 6.51 -24.89 -13.92
CA LYS A 302 7.12 -24.03 -14.97
C LYS A 302 8.28 -23.21 -14.44
N LEU A 303 8.26 -22.81 -13.18
CA LEU A 303 9.37 -22.11 -12.55
C LEU A 303 10.59 -23.01 -12.36
N ASP A 304 10.41 -24.32 -12.22
CA ASP A 304 11.52 -25.28 -12.12
C ASP A 304 12.11 -25.67 -13.47
N LEU A 305 11.33 -25.52 -14.55
CA LEU A 305 11.78 -25.87 -15.89
C LEU A 305 12.67 -24.77 -16.50
N ALA A 306 13.72 -25.17 -17.24
CA ALA A 306 14.59 -24.25 -17.99
C ALA A 306 14.00 -23.89 -19.37
N GLU A 307 12.70 -23.61 -19.42
CA GLU A 307 12.03 -23.26 -20.67
C GLU A 307 12.36 -21.83 -21.12
N LYS A 308 12.28 -21.56 -22.44
CA LYS A 308 12.36 -20.19 -22.96
C LYS A 308 11.18 -19.37 -22.46
N LEU A 309 11.43 -18.08 -22.22
CA LEU A 309 10.37 -17.13 -21.90
C LEU A 309 9.23 -17.25 -22.90
N PRO A 310 7.98 -17.40 -22.45
CA PRO A 310 6.86 -17.29 -23.37
C PRO A 310 6.86 -15.89 -24.01
N PRO A 311 6.49 -15.78 -25.29
CA PRO A 311 6.46 -14.47 -25.95
C PRO A 311 5.48 -13.56 -25.20
N PRO A 312 5.81 -12.25 -25.07
CA PRO A 312 4.92 -11.30 -24.43
C PRO A 312 3.57 -11.31 -25.19
N LEU A 313 2.48 -11.37 -24.44
CA LEU A 313 1.16 -11.18 -25.02
C LEU A 313 1.18 -9.82 -25.73
N ARG A 314 0.95 -9.82 -27.05
CA ARG A 314 0.72 -8.57 -27.80
C ARG A 314 -0.51 -7.92 -27.19
N GLY A 315 -0.27 -6.89 -26.37
CA GLY A 315 -1.29 -6.30 -25.51
C GLY A 315 -2.52 -5.88 -26.31
N ARG A 316 -3.68 -6.29 -25.88
CA ARG A 316 -4.84 -5.42 -26.04
C ARG A 316 -4.46 -4.13 -25.31
N PRO A 317 -4.52 -2.95 -25.98
CA PRO A 317 -4.25 -1.71 -25.26
C PRO A 317 -5.20 -1.68 -24.05
N SER A 318 -4.64 -1.64 -22.85
CA SER A 318 -5.45 -1.38 -21.66
C SER A 318 -6.23 -0.12 -22.00
N ARG A 319 -7.55 -0.16 -21.85
CA ARG A 319 -8.34 1.05 -21.85
C ARG A 319 -7.74 1.90 -20.73
N GLN A 320 -6.87 2.83 -21.11
CA GLN A 320 -6.48 3.90 -20.23
C GLN A 320 -7.78 4.51 -19.73
N SER A 321 -8.12 4.24 -18.49
CA SER A 321 -9.09 5.06 -17.78
C SER A 321 -8.50 6.46 -17.85
N LYS A 322 -9.12 7.31 -18.65
CA LYS A 322 -8.83 8.74 -18.64
C LYS A 322 -9.05 9.21 -17.20
N LEU A 323 -7.95 9.60 -16.59
CA LEU A 323 -7.94 10.33 -15.33
C LEU A 323 -8.57 11.70 -15.53
#